data_60af7527029fc650ab2dc68670fd0cc7
#
_entry.id   60af7527029fc650ab2dc68670fd0cc7
#
_cell.length_a   1.000
_cell.length_b   1.000
_cell.length_c   1.000
_cell.angle_alpha   90.00
_cell.angle_beta   90.00
_cell.angle_gamma   90.00
#
_symmetry.space_group_name_H-M   'P 1'
#
loop_
_entity.id
_entity.type
_entity.pdbx_description
1 polymer ?
#
loop_
_entity_poly.entity_id
_entity_poly.type
_entity_poly.pdbx_seq_one_letter_code
_entity_poly.pdbx_strand_id
1 'polypeptide(L)'
;MSVTREVAEFVADLKYSDLTPHLIQRTKDHILDQFGIQIGVSRKPWLKLAVDYVMTQGNKPESSIACCPEKVSAENAAFVNGTFGHGFEMDDVYAPALAHPGPAVV
;
A
#
# COMPACT_ATOMS: atom_id res chain seq x y z
N MET A 1 4.05 -11.41 26.18
CA MET A 1 3.82 -11.74 24.74
C MET A 1 4.49 -10.67 23.90
N SER A 2 4.96 -10.95 22.69
CA SER A 2 5.51 -9.88 21.84
C SER A 2 4.35 -9.18 21.11
N VAL A 3 4.44 -7.88 20.92
CA VAL A 3 3.44 -7.08 20.18
C VAL A 3 3.19 -7.65 18.78
N THR A 4 4.24 -8.11 18.11
CA THR A 4 4.14 -8.75 16.80
C THR A 4 3.18 -9.95 16.81
N ARG A 5 3.25 -10.77 17.85
CA ARG A 5 2.38 -11.94 17.99
C ARG A 5 0.92 -11.53 18.23
N GLU A 6 0.70 -10.54 19.08
CA GLU A 6 -0.65 -10.02 19.36
C GLU A 6 -1.31 -9.45 18.10
N VAL A 7 -0.56 -8.69 17.30
CA VAL A 7 -1.06 -8.18 16.02
C VAL A 7 -1.33 -9.31 15.02
N ALA A 8 -0.44 -10.31 14.94
CA ALA A 8 -0.63 -11.45 14.04
C ALA A 8 -1.85 -12.28 14.41
N GLU A 9 -2.06 -12.54 15.70
CA GLU A 9 -3.25 -13.24 16.20
C GLU A 9 -4.53 -12.44 15.93
N PHE A 10 -4.53 -11.13 16.20
CA PHE A 10 -5.65 -10.25 15.88
C PHE A 10 -6.02 -10.31 14.40
N VAL A 11 -5.04 -10.20 13.49
CA VAL A 11 -5.29 -10.24 12.05
C VAL A 11 -5.80 -11.63 11.61
N ALA A 12 -5.23 -12.71 12.16
CA ALA A 12 -5.61 -14.08 11.80
C ALA A 12 -7.03 -14.45 12.26
N ASP A 13 -7.47 -13.91 13.40
CA ASP A 13 -8.76 -14.22 13.99
C ASP A 13 -9.90 -13.30 13.50
N LEU A 14 -9.55 -12.13 12.91
CA LEU A 14 -10.52 -11.14 12.46
C LEU A 14 -11.41 -11.70 11.34
N LYS A 15 -12.71 -11.60 11.51
CA LYS A 15 -13.72 -12.02 10.51
C LYS A 15 -14.47 -10.80 9.99
N TYR A 16 -14.97 -10.90 8.78
CA TYR A 16 -15.79 -9.84 8.18
C TYR A 16 -17.02 -9.49 9.05
N SER A 17 -17.59 -10.49 9.73
CA SER A 17 -18.72 -10.31 10.67
C SER A 17 -18.39 -9.43 11.88
N ASP A 18 -17.12 -9.29 12.21
CA ASP A 18 -16.66 -8.50 13.37
C ASP A 18 -16.54 -7.00 13.02
N LEU A 19 -16.59 -6.69 11.71
CA LEU A 19 -16.50 -5.33 11.22
C LEU A 19 -17.86 -4.63 11.29
N THR A 20 -17.90 -3.49 11.95
CA THR A 20 -19.09 -2.64 11.92
C THR A 20 -19.29 -2.00 10.54
N PRO A 21 -20.54 -1.61 10.15
CA PRO A 21 -20.77 -0.89 8.91
C PRO A 21 -19.91 0.38 8.77
N HIS A 22 -19.65 1.06 9.87
CA HIS A 22 -18.79 2.24 9.91
C HIS A 22 -17.33 1.90 9.57
N LEU A 23 -16.78 0.83 10.16
CA LEU A 23 -15.42 0.37 9.85
C LEU A 23 -15.30 -0.06 8.38
N ILE A 24 -16.29 -0.78 7.87
CA ILE A 24 -16.30 -1.19 6.45
C ILE A 24 -16.24 0.04 5.54
N GLN A 25 -17.06 1.07 5.83
CA GLN A 25 -17.05 2.28 5.01
C GLN A 25 -15.72 3.02 5.12
N ARG A 26 -15.18 3.20 6.32
CA ARG A 26 -13.86 3.85 6.53
C ARG A 26 -12.73 3.11 5.82
N THR A 27 -12.74 1.77 5.86
CA THR A 27 -11.74 0.96 5.14
C THR A 27 -11.83 1.18 3.63
N LYS A 28 -13.05 1.23 3.07
CA LYS A 28 -13.24 1.54 1.65
C LYS A 28 -12.73 2.93 1.28
N ASP A 29 -12.98 3.92 2.14
CA ASP A 29 -12.51 5.29 1.94
C ASP A 29 -10.98 5.35 1.92
N HIS A 30 -10.29 4.67 2.85
CA HIS A 30 -8.84 4.59 2.88
C HIS A 30 -8.24 3.86 1.67
N ILE A 31 -8.86 2.76 1.23
CA ILE A 31 -8.41 2.04 0.03
C ILE A 31 -8.58 2.94 -1.20
N LEU A 32 -9.71 3.62 -1.32
CA LEU A 32 -9.96 4.54 -2.44
C LEU A 32 -8.97 5.70 -2.45
N ASP A 33 -8.70 6.28 -1.29
CA ASP A 33 -7.71 7.33 -1.11
C ASP A 33 -6.31 6.88 -1.56
N GLN A 34 -5.85 5.73 -1.10
CA GLN A 34 -4.56 5.16 -1.49
C GLN A 34 -4.45 4.91 -2.99
N PHE A 35 -5.48 4.35 -3.63
CA PHE A 35 -5.49 4.21 -5.08
C PHE A 35 -5.47 5.56 -5.79
N GLY A 36 -6.21 6.55 -5.27
CA GLY A 36 -6.20 7.91 -5.80
C GLY A 36 -4.82 8.53 -5.78
N ILE A 37 -4.09 8.40 -4.66
CA ILE A 37 -2.73 8.89 -4.50
C ILE A 37 -1.78 8.15 -5.46
N GLN A 38 -1.78 6.83 -5.48
CA GLN A 38 -0.93 6.02 -6.37
C GLN A 38 -1.11 6.41 -7.84
N ILE A 39 -2.36 6.57 -8.30
CA ILE A 39 -2.67 7.01 -9.66
C ILE A 39 -2.18 8.44 -9.90
N GLY A 40 -2.46 9.35 -8.98
CA GLY A 40 -2.09 10.76 -9.09
C GLY A 40 -0.60 11.01 -9.18
N VAL A 41 0.19 10.22 -8.44
CA VAL A 41 1.66 10.36 -8.39
C VAL A 41 2.39 9.56 -9.47
N SER A 42 1.76 8.55 -10.08
CA SER A 42 2.41 7.61 -11.00
C SER A 42 3.17 8.26 -12.16
N ARG A 43 2.79 9.48 -12.53
CA ARG A 43 3.42 10.27 -13.61
C ARG A 43 4.47 11.26 -13.12
N LYS A 44 4.78 11.28 -11.83
CA LYS A 44 5.78 12.22 -11.29
C LYS A 44 7.20 11.72 -11.58
N PRO A 45 8.10 12.61 -12.08
CA PRO A 45 9.42 12.19 -12.54
C PRO A 45 10.29 11.56 -11.45
N TRP A 46 10.16 11.99 -10.19
CA TRP A 46 10.92 11.42 -9.07
C TRP A 46 10.46 10.00 -8.70
N LEU A 47 9.19 9.66 -8.93
CA LEU A 47 8.68 8.32 -8.65
C LEU A 47 8.95 7.34 -9.80
N LYS A 48 9.20 7.85 -11.00
CA LYS A 48 9.69 7.02 -12.11
C LYS A 48 10.99 6.28 -11.75
N LEU A 49 11.82 6.86 -10.90
CA LEU A 49 13.07 6.22 -10.46
C LEU A 49 12.81 4.88 -9.74
N ALA A 50 11.73 4.76 -8.95
CA ALA A 50 11.37 3.50 -8.31
C ALA A 50 10.97 2.43 -9.33
N VAL A 51 10.19 2.82 -10.34
CA VAL A 51 9.84 1.92 -11.46
C VAL A 51 11.08 1.50 -12.23
N ASP A 52 11.91 2.46 -12.65
CA ASP A 52 13.11 2.18 -13.41
C ASP A 52 14.06 1.24 -12.65
N TYR A 53 14.18 1.42 -11.34
CA TYR A 53 14.98 0.55 -10.50
C TYR A 53 14.47 -0.89 -10.53
N VAL A 54 13.18 -1.14 -10.25
CA VAL A 54 12.65 -2.51 -10.22
C VAL A 54 12.66 -3.17 -11.59
N MET A 55 12.58 -2.41 -12.69
CA MET A 55 12.67 -2.97 -14.04
C MET A 55 14.08 -3.51 -14.35
N THR A 56 15.12 -3.09 -13.63
CA THR A 56 16.47 -3.65 -13.77
C THR A 56 16.65 -4.97 -13.01
N GLN A 57 15.71 -5.32 -12.12
CA GLN A 57 15.76 -6.58 -11.38
C GLN A 57 15.19 -7.73 -12.22
N GLY A 58 15.63 -8.95 -11.98
CA GLY A 58 15.04 -10.13 -12.62
C GLY A 58 13.61 -10.35 -12.11
N ASN A 59 12.62 -9.87 -12.85
CA ASN A 59 11.22 -9.92 -12.43
C ASN A 59 10.50 -11.19 -12.89
N LYS A 60 9.72 -11.78 -11.97
CA LYS A 60 8.64 -12.71 -12.31
C LYS A 60 7.36 -11.88 -12.50
N PRO A 61 6.68 -11.96 -13.68
CA PRO A 61 5.58 -11.06 -14.00
C PRO A 61 4.25 -11.50 -13.34
N GLU A 62 4.14 -11.38 -12.03
CA GLU A 62 2.99 -11.85 -11.24
C GLU A 62 2.15 -10.73 -10.62
N SER A 63 2.72 -9.56 -10.40
CA SER A 63 2.05 -8.46 -9.71
C SER A 63 2.09 -7.16 -10.51
N SER A 64 1.09 -6.29 -10.29
CA SER A 64 0.93 -5.04 -11.01
C SER A 64 1.42 -3.84 -10.21
N ILE A 65 2.02 -2.89 -10.91
CA ILE A 65 2.29 -1.53 -10.40
C ILE A 65 1.18 -0.61 -10.91
N ALA A 66 0.70 0.29 -10.06
CA ALA A 66 -0.32 1.26 -10.43
C ALA A 66 0.08 2.07 -11.68
N CYS A 67 -0.79 2.12 -12.67
CA CYS A 67 -0.58 2.82 -13.95
C CYS A 67 0.65 2.37 -14.76
N CYS A 68 1.20 1.19 -14.50
CA CYS A 68 2.28 0.59 -15.27
C CYS A 68 1.74 -0.64 -16.01
N PRO A 69 1.96 -0.78 -17.32
CA PRO A 69 1.48 -1.93 -18.09
C PRO A 69 2.29 -3.22 -17.81
N GLU A 70 3.55 -3.07 -17.40
CA GLU A 70 4.43 -4.19 -17.10
C GLU A 70 4.10 -4.80 -15.73
N LYS A 71 4.23 -6.11 -15.63
CA LYS A 71 4.17 -6.83 -14.37
C LYS A 71 5.57 -7.12 -13.83
N VAL A 72 5.68 -7.14 -12.52
CA VAL A 72 6.91 -7.41 -11.79
C VAL A 72 6.68 -8.47 -10.71
N SER A 73 7.70 -8.84 -9.95
CA SER A 73 7.53 -9.70 -8.78
C SER A 73 6.69 -9.00 -7.70
N ALA A 74 6.09 -9.76 -6.80
CA ALA A 74 5.21 -9.23 -5.75
C ALA A 74 5.93 -8.21 -4.86
N GLU A 75 7.19 -8.49 -4.49
CA GLU A 75 8.01 -7.62 -3.65
C GLU A 75 8.29 -6.28 -4.35
N ASN A 76 8.60 -6.33 -5.65
CA ASN A 76 8.88 -5.15 -6.44
C ASN A 76 7.61 -4.31 -6.67
N ALA A 77 6.47 -4.96 -6.88
CA ALA A 77 5.18 -4.26 -6.95
C ALA A 77 4.83 -3.58 -5.63
N ALA A 78 5.00 -4.28 -4.50
CA ALA A 78 4.75 -3.72 -3.17
C ALA A 78 5.66 -2.51 -2.88
N PHE A 79 6.95 -2.61 -3.22
CA PHE A 79 7.90 -1.50 -3.06
C PHE A 79 7.48 -0.26 -3.87
N VAL A 80 7.12 -0.43 -5.14
CA VAL A 80 6.76 0.71 -5.99
C VAL A 80 5.40 1.29 -5.59
N ASN A 81 4.39 0.45 -5.38
CA ASN A 81 3.05 0.91 -4.99
C ASN A 81 3.07 1.60 -3.62
N GLY A 82 3.81 1.07 -2.64
CA GLY A 82 3.99 1.73 -1.35
C GLY A 82 4.72 3.08 -1.47
N THR A 83 5.74 3.17 -2.33
CA THR A 83 6.41 4.44 -2.65
C THR A 83 5.44 5.43 -3.29
N PHE A 84 4.58 4.98 -4.19
CA PHE A 84 3.54 5.81 -4.80
C PHE A 84 2.51 6.25 -3.77
N GLY A 85 2.09 5.35 -2.87
CA GLY A 85 1.11 5.62 -1.84
C GLY A 85 1.48 6.78 -0.90
N HIS A 86 2.77 7.03 -0.71
CA HIS A 86 3.29 8.14 0.10
C HIS A 86 3.85 9.31 -0.74
N GLY A 87 3.77 9.24 -2.05
CA GLY A 87 4.50 10.13 -2.96
C GLY A 87 4.08 11.60 -2.93
N PHE A 88 2.94 11.96 -2.35
CA PHE A 88 2.48 13.33 -2.15
C PHE A 88 2.44 13.76 -0.67
N GLU A 89 2.72 12.87 0.27
CA GLU A 89 2.47 13.09 1.70
C GLU A 89 1.02 13.56 1.98
N MET A 90 0.06 12.97 1.27
CA MET A 90 -1.38 13.25 1.41
C MET A 90 -2.15 12.07 1.97
N ASP A 91 -1.46 10.97 2.22
CA ASP A 91 -1.98 9.73 2.77
C ASP A 91 -2.31 9.84 4.25
N ASP A 92 -3.01 8.84 4.77
CA ASP A 92 -3.46 8.80 6.15
C ASP A 92 -2.31 8.85 7.16
N VAL A 93 -2.56 9.49 8.29
CA VAL A 93 -1.59 9.64 9.37
C VAL A 93 -2.16 9.10 10.68
N TYR A 94 -1.44 8.21 11.31
CA TYR A 94 -1.66 7.86 12.71
C TYR A 94 -0.71 8.67 13.60
N ALA A 95 -1.17 9.84 14.00
CA ALA A 95 -0.37 10.84 14.70
C ALA A 95 0.34 10.33 15.97
N PRO A 96 -0.26 9.44 16.82
CA PRO A 96 0.42 8.95 18.02
C PRO A 96 1.70 8.17 17.74
N ALA A 97 1.82 7.54 16.58
CA ALA A 97 3.00 6.78 16.19
C ALA A 97 3.81 7.46 15.07
N LEU A 98 3.38 8.64 14.60
CA LEU A 98 3.97 9.32 13.42
C LEU A 98 4.12 8.35 12.24
N ALA A 99 3.09 7.54 12.00
CA ALA A 99 3.11 6.48 11.00
C ALA A 99 2.05 6.73 9.92
N HIS A 100 2.33 6.25 8.73
CA HIS A 100 1.44 6.28 7.57
C HIS A 100 1.03 4.83 7.21
N PRO A 101 -0.03 4.29 7.82
CA PRO A 101 -0.38 2.88 7.65
C PRO A 101 -0.92 2.55 6.24
N GLY A 102 -1.58 3.47 5.56
CA GLY A 102 -2.17 3.25 4.26
C GLY A 102 -1.19 2.69 3.22
N PRO A 103 -0.04 3.34 2.96
CA PRO A 103 0.96 2.85 1.99
C PRO A 103 1.58 1.50 2.34
N ALA A 104 1.49 1.08 3.60
CA ALA A 104 2.05 -0.19 4.07
C ALA A 104 1.08 -1.37 3.92
N VAL A 105 -0.25 -1.11 3.85
CA VAL A 105 -1.28 -2.15 3.89
C VAL A 105 -2.19 -2.20 2.65
N VAL A 106 -2.16 -1.18 1.79
CA VAL A 106 -2.90 -1.09 0.53
C VAL A 106 -1.94 -1.22 -0.65
#